data_4e8f984b9366bf39330fe0d7e15d317a
#
_entry.id   4e8f984b9366bf39330fe0d7e15d317a
#
_cell.length_a   1.000
_cell.length_b   1.000
_cell.length_c   1.000
_cell.angle_alpha   90.00
_cell.angle_beta   90.00
_cell.angle_gamma   90.00
#
_symmetry.space_group_name_H-M   'P 1'
#
loop_
_entity.id
_entity.type
_entity.pdbx_description
1 polymer ?
#
loop_
_entity_poly.entity_id
_entity_poly.type
_entity_poly.pdbx_seq_one_letter_code
_entity_poly.pdbx_strand_id
1 'polypeptide(L)'
;MRMRKKPNLIPRMDRCRDRMIPDPVELRGHWRDLMPQARELRVELGCGKGRFTAETAGLEPDVLFVAVERVPDAMIVAMERVVEKGLSNVFFVDGDAARLRDYFSPGEADRIYINFCDPWPSNKHARRRLTHENFLVLYRGVLRDGGQIHFKTDNRELFEYSLFQFPKAGYELSEVTRDLHGNGVCGIMTDYEEKFHDLGTPINRCVGTKLHLEQEPKFRPIAGPRDLAPQDGSKVLAEDR
;
A
#
# COMPACT_ATOMS: atom_id res chain seq x y z
N MET A 1 -1.03 13.95 8.13
CA MET A 1 -0.96 14.06 9.63
C MET A 1 0.31 13.38 10.10
N ARG A 2 1.21 14.07 10.81
CA ARG A 2 2.48 13.46 11.24
C ARG A 2 2.19 12.45 12.36
N MET A 3 2.57 11.20 12.16
CA MET A 3 2.45 10.14 13.16
C MET A 3 3.28 10.47 14.40
N ARG A 4 2.74 10.26 15.61
CA ARG A 4 3.52 10.40 16.85
C ARG A 4 4.46 9.21 16.99
N LYS A 5 5.72 9.47 17.37
CA LYS A 5 6.70 8.42 17.69
C LYS A 5 6.14 7.45 18.74
N LYS A 6 6.28 6.17 18.48
CA LYS A 6 5.85 5.13 19.41
C LYS A 6 6.94 4.83 20.43
N PRO A 7 6.61 4.73 21.73
CA PRO A 7 7.58 4.31 22.72
C PRO A 7 7.98 2.84 22.44
N ASN A 8 9.24 2.53 22.75
CA ASN A 8 9.78 1.17 22.63
C ASN A 8 9.61 0.54 21.24
N LEU A 9 9.79 1.35 20.16
CA LEU A 9 9.58 0.90 18.79
C LEU A 9 10.42 -0.36 18.48
N ILE A 10 11.73 -0.33 18.71
CA ILE A 10 12.63 -1.44 18.39
C ILE A 10 12.23 -2.74 19.12
N PRO A 11 12.09 -2.77 20.47
CA PRO A 11 11.64 -3.99 21.14
C PRO A 11 10.27 -4.52 20.69
N ARG A 12 9.38 -3.64 20.22
CA ARG A 12 8.09 -4.04 19.67
C ARG A 12 8.25 -4.68 18.29
N MET A 13 9.07 -4.09 17.41
CA MET A 13 9.42 -4.65 16.11
C MET A 13 10.05 -6.03 16.25
N ASP A 14 10.96 -6.20 17.21
CA ASP A 14 11.61 -7.51 17.46
C ASP A 14 10.61 -8.61 17.83
N ARG A 15 9.56 -8.29 18.58
CA ARG A 15 8.49 -9.27 18.90
C ARG A 15 7.66 -9.68 17.69
N CYS A 16 7.61 -8.84 16.67
CA CYS A 16 6.84 -9.06 15.45
C CYS A 16 7.73 -9.42 14.24
N ARG A 17 9.04 -9.65 14.46
CA ARG A 17 10.03 -9.81 13.38
C ARG A 17 9.69 -10.89 12.37
N ASP A 18 9.00 -11.97 12.80
CA ASP A 18 8.59 -13.07 11.91
C ASP A 18 7.55 -12.64 10.86
N ARG A 19 6.98 -11.45 11.00
CA ARG A 19 6.05 -10.84 10.04
C ARG A 19 6.70 -9.77 9.19
N MET A 20 7.94 -9.38 9.47
CA MET A 20 8.68 -8.39 8.72
C MET A 20 9.64 -9.06 7.74
N ILE A 21 9.62 -8.61 6.50
CA ILE A 21 10.59 -9.02 5.49
C ILE A 21 11.77 -8.04 5.52
N PRO A 22 12.96 -8.47 5.93
CA PRO A 22 14.12 -7.58 6.07
C PRO A 22 14.67 -7.13 4.72
N ASP A 23 14.69 -8.02 3.74
CA ASP A 23 15.08 -7.71 2.36
C ASP A 23 14.04 -8.21 1.35
N PRO A 24 13.11 -7.35 0.93
CA PRO A 24 12.09 -7.73 -0.04
C PRO A 24 12.65 -7.98 -1.45
N VAL A 25 13.87 -7.51 -1.76
CA VAL A 25 14.49 -7.73 -3.07
C VAL A 25 14.86 -9.20 -3.27
N GLU A 26 15.28 -9.88 -2.22
CA GLU A 26 15.60 -11.31 -2.26
C GLU A 26 14.35 -12.19 -2.51
N LEU A 27 13.14 -11.71 -2.13
CA LEU A 27 11.89 -12.41 -2.39
C LEU A 27 11.26 -12.12 -3.75
N ARG A 28 11.89 -11.28 -4.56
CA ARG A 28 11.36 -10.94 -5.88
C ARG A 28 11.23 -12.19 -6.76
N GLY A 29 9.98 -12.54 -7.11
CA GLY A 29 9.62 -13.76 -7.84
C GLY A 29 9.40 -14.98 -6.96
N HIS A 30 9.56 -14.86 -5.63
CA HIS A 30 9.49 -15.95 -4.64
C HIS A 30 8.51 -15.67 -3.49
N TRP A 31 7.68 -14.64 -3.59
CA TRP A 31 6.73 -14.32 -2.52
C TRP A 31 5.79 -15.47 -2.17
N ARG A 32 5.37 -16.24 -3.18
CA ARG A 32 4.49 -17.40 -2.97
C ARG A 32 5.17 -18.55 -2.25
N ASP A 33 6.51 -18.59 -2.13
CA ASP A 33 7.22 -19.59 -1.34
C ASP A 33 6.94 -19.44 0.17
N LEU A 34 6.55 -18.23 0.61
CA LEU A 34 6.09 -18.00 1.98
C LEU A 34 4.74 -18.68 2.29
N MET A 35 3.93 -18.92 1.26
CA MET A 35 2.62 -19.55 1.35
C MET A 35 2.27 -20.24 0.02
N PRO A 36 2.84 -21.42 -0.28
CA PRO A 36 2.70 -22.08 -1.59
C PRO A 36 1.26 -22.40 -2.00
N GLN A 37 0.35 -22.56 -1.03
CA GLN A 37 -1.07 -22.82 -1.25
C GLN A 37 -1.89 -21.55 -1.49
N ALA A 38 -1.28 -20.35 -1.43
CA ALA A 38 -2.01 -19.11 -1.63
C ALA A 38 -2.61 -19.03 -3.05
N ARG A 39 -3.91 -18.82 -3.13
CA ARG A 39 -4.60 -18.62 -4.41
C ARG A 39 -4.29 -17.26 -5.05
N GLU A 40 -4.04 -16.25 -4.23
CA GLU A 40 -3.70 -14.89 -4.66
C GLU A 40 -2.58 -14.29 -3.81
N LEU A 41 -1.78 -13.41 -4.42
CA LEU A 41 -0.87 -12.49 -3.75
C LEU A 41 -1.43 -11.08 -3.86
N ARG A 42 -1.75 -10.46 -2.72
CA ARG A 42 -2.26 -9.10 -2.67
C ARG A 42 -1.32 -8.16 -1.94
N VAL A 43 -1.21 -6.95 -2.45
CA VAL A 43 -0.31 -5.92 -1.90
C VAL A 43 -1.15 -4.74 -1.42
N GLU A 44 -0.93 -4.25 -0.20
CA GLU A 44 -1.49 -2.98 0.28
C GLU A 44 -0.40 -1.92 0.35
N LEU A 45 -0.62 -0.76 -0.27
CA LEU A 45 0.31 0.37 -0.28
C LEU A 45 -0.11 1.40 0.76
N GLY A 46 0.74 1.60 1.77
CA GLY A 46 0.45 2.50 2.88
C GLY A 46 -0.58 1.92 3.84
N CYS A 47 -0.34 0.72 4.36
CA CYS A 47 -1.28 0.03 5.25
C CYS A 47 -1.56 0.77 6.57
N GLY A 48 -0.75 1.76 6.92
CA GLY A 48 -0.89 2.55 8.14
C GLY A 48 -0.87 1.67 9.39
N LYS A 49 -1.98 1.69 10.18
CA LYS A 49 -2.13 0.87 11.39
C LYS A 49 -2.68 -0.54 11.13
N GLY A 50 -2.90 -0.90 9.86
CA GLY A 50 -3.16 -2.26 9.41
C GLY A 50 -4.52 -2.86 9.76
N ARG A 51 -5.55 -2.06 10.08
CA ARG A 51 -6.89 -2.62 10.35
C ARG A 51 -7.44 -3.32 9.12
N PHE A 52 -7.43 -2.65 7.97
CA PHE A 52 -7.91 -3.23 6.72
C PHE A 52 -7.13 -4.50 6.36
N THR A 53 -5.78 -4.45 6.42
CA THR A 53 -4.91 -5.60 6.16
C THR A 53 -5.28 -6.78 7.06
N ALA A 54 -5.31 -6.57 8.39
CA ALA A 54 -5.53 -7.65 9.35
C ALA A 54 -6.95 -8.24 9.28
N GLU A 55 -7.97 -7.40 9.09
CA GLU A 55 -9.35 -7.89 9.00
C GLU A 55 -9.61 -8.61 7.66
N THR A 56 -9.09 -8.06 6.55
CA THR A 56 -9.22 -8.71 5.23
C THR A 56 -8.48 -10.04 5.19
N ALA A 57 -7.25 -10.09 5.71
CA ALA A 57 -6.47 -11.32 5.75
C ALA A 57 -7.09 -12.40 6.66
N GLY A 58 -7.75 -11.98 7.75
CA GLY A 58 -8.45 -12.89 8.63
C GLY A 58 -9.69 -13.54 7.99
N LEU A 59 -10.34 -12.84 7.05
CA LEU A 59 -11.48 -13.39 6.30
C LEU A 59 -11.04 -14.24 5.09
N GLU A 60 -9.82 -14.05 4.61
CA GLU A 60 -9.29 -14.71 3.41
C GLU A 60 -7.95 -15.42 3.74
N PRO A 61 -7.99 -16.52 4.53
CA PRO A 61 -6.79 -17.19 5.01
C PRO A 61 -5.98 -17.90 3.90
N ASP A 62 -6.57 -18.07 2.72
CA ASP A 62 -5.97 -18.63 1.50
C ASP A 62 -5.35 -17.56 0.58
N VAL A 63 -5.27 -16.32 1.03
CA VAL A 63 -4.65 -15.20 0.30
C VAL A 63 -3.40 -14.74 1.05
N LEU A 64 -2.29 -14.61 0.32
CA LEU A 64 -1.06 -14.00 0.84
C LEU A 64 -1.15 -12.48 0.73
N PHE A 65 -0.98 -11.78 1.85
CA PHE A 65 -0.96 -10.31 1.91
C PHE A 65 0.46 -9.80 2.17
N VAL A 66 0.87 -8.81 1.38
CA VAL A 66 2.10 -8.05 1.60
C VAL A 66 1.73 -6.58 1.80
N ALA A 67 1.97 -6.08 3.01
CA ALA A 67 1.69 -4.70 3.38
C ALA A 67 2.97 -3.86 3.31
N VAL A 68 2.99 -2.87 2.42
CA VAL A 68 4.13 -1.96 2.23
C VAL A 68 3.83 -0.65 2.96
N GLU A 69 4.66 -0.30 3.95
CA GLU A 69 4.52 0.94 4.72
C GLU A 69 5.92 1.53 4.98
N ARG A 70 6.03 2.84 4.85
CA ARG A 70 7.31 3.55 5.04
C ARG A 70 7.42 4.27 6.38
N VAL A 71 6.36 4.24 7.20
CA VAL A 71 6.33 4.86 8.52
C VAL A 71 6.38 3.78 9.59
N PRO A 72 7.55 3.48 10.18
CA PRO A 72 7.70 2.38 11.14
C PRO A 72 6.77 2.49 12.35
N ASP A 73 6.48 3.72 12.80
CA ASP A 73 5.54 3.99 13.90
C ASP A 73 4.08 3.59 13.58
N ALA A 74 3.70 3.54 12.30
CA ALA A 74 2.41 3.02 11.85
C ALA A 74 2.46 1.51 11.67
N MET A 75 3.49 1.05 10.96
CA MET A 75 3.70 -0.36 10.64
C MET A 75 3.75 -1.26 11.88
N ILE A 76 4.42 -0.83 12.97
CA ILE A 76 4.46 -1.64 14.19
C ILE A 76 3.06 -1.92 14.76
N VAL A 77 2.13 -0.97 14.69
CA VAL A 77 0.75 -1.18 15.14
C VAL A 77 0.03 -2.20 14.26
N ALA A 78 0.30 -2.15 12.95
CA ALA A 78 -0.24 -3.13 12.00
C ALA A 78 0.31 -4.54 12.26
N MET A 79 1.62 -4.66 12.50
CA MET A 79 2.28 -5.93 12.81
C MET A 79 1.73 -6.55 14.10
N GLU A 80 1.58 -5.76 15.15
CA GLU A 80 0.99 -6.22 16.43
C GLU A 80 -0.43 -6.74 16.23
N ARG A 81 -1.29 -6.05 15.46
CA ARG A 81 -2.65 -6.53 15.13
C ARG A 81 -2.64 -7.90 14.44
N VAL A 82 -1.71 -8.10 13.51
CA VAL A 82 -1.56 -9.37 12.79
C VAL A 82 -1.12 -10.49 13.73
N VAL A 83 -0.15 -10.21 14.61
CA VAL A 83 0.34 -11.18 15.61
C VAL A 83 -0.74 -11.50 16.64
N GLU A 84 -1.43 -10.49 17.18
CA GLU A 84 -2.53 -10.67 18.15
C GLU A 84 -3.69 -11.51 17.60
N LYS A 85 -3.97 -11.37 16.28
CA LYS A 85 -4.98 -12.19 15.59
C LYS A 85 -4.47 -13.58 15.17
N GLY A 86 -3.20 -13.90 15.38
CA GLY A 86 -2.59 -15.16 14.98
C GLY A 86 -2.54 -15.40 13.47
N LEU A 87 -2.52 -14.34 12.66
CA LEU A 87 -2.53 -14.46 11.21
C LEU A 87 -1.16 -14.87 10.69
N SER A 88 -1.11 -15.90 9.85
CA SER A 88 0.12 -16.41 9.22
C SER A 88 0.31 -15.95 7.77
N ASN A 89 -0.73 -15.39 7.15
CA ASN A 89 -0.79 -15.04 5.74
C ASN A 89 -0.50 -13.55 5.45
N VAL A 90 0.09 -12.80 6.41
CA VAL A 90 0.43 -11.38 6.26
C VAL A 90 1.90 -11.14 6.56
N PHE A 91 2.57 -10.42 5.65
CA PHE A 91 3.94 -9.96 5.81
C PHE A 91 4.06 -8.47 5.54
N PHE A 92 5.06 -7.83 6.18
CA PHE A 92 5.27 -6.39 6.09
C PHE A 92 6.62 -6.07 5.45
N VAL A 93 6.63 -4.99 4.65
CA VAL A 93 7.83 -4.42 4.02
C VAL A 93 7.95 -2.97 4.46
N ASP A 94 9.08 -2.63 5.11
CA ASP A 94 9.49 -1.23 5.30
C ASP A 94 10.01 -0.70 3.97
N GLY A 95 9.15 -0.02 3.22
CA GLY A 95 9.48 0.34 1.86
C GLY A 95 8.58 1.41 1.24
N ASP A 96 8.98 1.83 0.06
CA ASP A 96 8.28 2.84 -0.75
C ASP A 96 7.60 2.18 -1.97
N ALA A 97 6.37 2.59 -2.26
CA ALA A 97 5.61 2.18 -3.44
C ALA A 97 6.36 2.44 -4.77
N ALA A 98 7.28 3.41 -4.80
CA ALA A 98 8.12 3.68 -5.96
C ALA A 98 9.11 2.56 -6.27
N ARG A 99 9.36 1.66 -5.31
CA ARG A 99 10.29 0.54 -5.42
C ARG A 99 9.62 -0.81 -5.67
N LEU A 100 8.33 -0.86 -5.93
CA LEU A 100 7.61 -2.14 -6.09
C LEU A 100 8.23 -3.07 -7.14
N ARG A 101 8.81 -2.53 -8.22
CA ARG A 101 9.50 -3.36 -9.22
C ARG A 101 10.82 -3.97 -8.72
N ASP A 102 11.40 -3.42 -7.65
CA ASP A 102 12.53 -4.03 -6.98
C ASP A 102 12.07 -5.20 -6.10
N TYR A 103 10.85 -5.11 -5.55
CA TYR A 103 10.30 -6.09 -4.60
C TYR A 103 9.54 -7.23 -5.28
N PHE A 104 8.87 -6.96 -6.41
CA PHE A 104 8.03 -7.95 -7.10
C PHE A 104 8.47 -8.15 -8.55
N SER A 105 8.42 -9.39 -9.00
CA SER A 105 8.59 -9.76 -10.40
C SER A 105 7.38 -9.37 -11.26
N PRO A 106 7.53 -9.29 -12.59
CA PRO A 106 6.40 -9.05 -13.48
C PRO A 106 5.30 -10.10 -13.32
N GLY A 107 4.06 -9.62 -13.13
CA GLY A 107 2.89 -10.49 -13.01
C GLY A 107 2.75 -11.23 -11.69
N GLU A 108 3.55 -10.92 -10.67
CA GLU A 108 3.57 -11.64 -9.41
C GLU A 108 2.39 -11.31 -8.50
N ALA A 109 1.89 -10.06 -8.55
CA ALA A 109 0.76 -9.62 -7.74
C ALA A 109 -0.58 -9.77 -8.48
N ASP A 110 -1.59 -10.25 -7.78
CA ASP A 110 -2.97 -10.36 -8.29
C ASP A 110 -3.76 -9.07 -8.06
N ARG A 111 -3.51 -8.40 -6.92
CA ARG A 111 -4.25 -7.19 -6.54
C ARG A 111 -3.40 -6.23 -5.74
N ILE A 112 -3.64 -4.94 -5.97
CA ILE A 112 -3.06 -3.85 -5.17
C ILE A 112 -4.20 -3.06 -4.53
N TYR A 113 -4.07 -2.77 -3.24
CA TYR A 113 -4.96 -1.88 -2.51
C TYR A 113 -4.26 -0.54 -2.27
N ILE A 114 -4.98 0.55 -2.53
CA ILE A 114 -4.57 1.92 -2.22
C ILE A 114 -5.71 2.56 -1.43
N ASN A 115 -5.56 2.58 -0.10
CA ASN A 115 -6.58 3.08 0.80
C ASN A 115 -6.13 4.40 1.44
N PHE A 116 -6.84 5.51 1.18
CA PHE A 116 -6.65 6.82 1.84
C PHE A 116 -5.21 7.37 1.75
N CYS A 117 -4.59 7.22 0.57
CA CYS A 117 -3.27 7.78 0.33
C CYS A 117 -3.28 9.32 0.33
N ASP A 118 -2.11 9.92 0.56
CA ASP A 118 -1.93 11.37 0.55
C ASP A 118 -2.43 12.02 -0.76
N PRO A 119 -3.32 13.02 -0.69
CA PRO A 119 -3.94 13.60 -1.89
C PRO A 119 -3.02 14.57 -2.65
N TRP A 120 -1.95 15.08 -2.02
CA TRP A 120 -1.05 16.07 -2.62
C TRP A 120 -1.81 17.17 -3.39
N PRO A 121 -2.50 18.13 -2.70
CA PRO A 121 -3.47 19.03 -3.32
C PRO A 121 -2.85 19.90 -4.43
N SER A 122 -1.59 20.30 -4.26
CA SER A 122 -0.89 21.10 -5.26
C SER A 122 -0.55 20.30 -6.52
N ASN A 123 -0.88 20.84 -7.70
CA ASN A 123 -0.52 20.25 -8.98
C ASN A 123 1.01 20.10 -9.18
N LYS A 124 1.82 20.93 -8.51
CA LYS A 124 3.28 20.80 -8.50
C LYS A 124 3.73 19.46 -7.90
N HIS A 125 2.90 18.86 -7.07
CA HIS A 125 3.15 17.58 -6.39
C HIS A 125 2.32 16.42 -6.92
N ALA A 126 1.57 16.61 -8.02
CA ALA A 126 0.71 15.57 -8.59
C ALA A 126 1.45 14.24 -8.85
N ARG A 127 2.73 14.31 -9.22
CA ARG A 127 3.59 13.13 -9.45
C ARG A 127 3.84 12.28 -8.20
N ARG A 128 3.52 12.80 -6.99
CA ARG A 128 3.64 12.07 -5.72
C ARG A 128 2.37 11.28 -5.38
N ARG A 129 1.26 11.52 -6.07
CA ARG A 129 0.00 10.78 -5.87
C ARG A 129 0.21 9.34 -6.29
N LEU A 130 -0.14 8.39 -5.43
CA LEU A 130 -0.03 6.96 -5.74
C LEU A 130 -0.92 6.53 -6.93
N THR A 131 -1.90 7.34 -7.32
CA THR A 131 -2.74 7.16 -8.51
C THR A 131 -2.30 8.00 -9.71
N HIS A 132 -1.12 8.64 -9.68
CA HIS A 132 -0.56 9.29 -10.86
C HIS A 132 -0.18 8.24 -11.91
N GLU A 133 -0.33 8.58 -13.20
CA GLU A 133 -0.03 7.70 -14.35
C GLU A 133 1.29 6.94 -14.18
N ASN A 134 2.38 7.59 -13.77
CA ASN A 134 3.67 6.93 -13.58
C ASN A 134 3.64 5.81 -12.53
N PHE A 135 2.91 6.01 -11.43
CA PHE A 135 2.74 4.96 -10.42
C PHE A 135 1.86 3.83 -10.97
N LEU A 136 0.76 4.17 -11.65
CA LEU A 136 -0.11 3.17 -12.26
C LEU A 136 0.64 2.32 -13.30
N VAL A 137 1.50 2.94 -14.12
CA VAL A 137 2.38 2.22 -15.07
C VAL A 137 3.42 1.37 -14.32
N LEU A 138 3.94 1.85 -13.17
CA LEU A 138 4.82 1.02 -12.33
C LEU A 138 4.08 -0.22 -11.83
N TYR A 139 2.84 -0.06 -11.35
CA TYR A 139 2.03 -1.17 -10.83
C TYR A 139 1.65 -2.18 -11.92
N ARG A 140 1.45 -1.75 -13.17
CA ARG A 140 1.29 -2.68 -14.30
C ARG A 140 2.45 -3.67 -14.41
N GLY A 141 3.68 -3.18 -14.10
CA GLY A 141 4.87 -4.01 -14.15
C GLY A 141 4.90 -5.14 -13.13
N VAL A 142 4.11 -5.07 -12.05
CA VAL A 142 4.06 -6.09 -11.00
C VAL A 142 2.74 -6.86 -10.97
N LEU A 143 1.65 -6.27 -11.48
CA LEU A 143 0.35 -6.93 -11.60
C LEU A 143 0.35 -7.92 -12.77
N ARG A 144 -0.26 -9.11 -12.54
CA ARG A 144 -0.60 -10.02 -13.64
C ARG A 144 -1.62 -9.38 -14.59
N ASP A 145 -1.79 -9.94 -15.78
CA ASP A 145 -2.87 -9.53 -16.68
C ASP A 145 -4.23 -9.84 -16.04
N GLY A 146 -5.16 -8.91 -16.14
CA GLY A 146 -6.43 -8.94 -15.41
C GLY A 146 -6.31 -8.69 -13.90
N GLY A 147 -5.09 -8.44 -13.39
CA GLY A 147 -4.89 -8.02 -11.99
C GLY A 147 -5.50 -6.64 -11.72
N GLN A 148 -5.82 -6.38 -10.47
CA GLN A 148 -6.66 -5.24 -10.09
C GLN A 148 -5.97 -4.27 -9.14
N ILE A 149 -6.35 -3.00 -9.25
CA ILE A 149 -6.09 -1.97 -8.24
C ILE A 149 -7.43 -1.57 -7.63
N HIS A 150 -7.58 -1.75 -6.32
CA HIS A 150 -8.72 -1.25 -5.55
C HIS A 150 -8.32 0.06 -4.88
N PHE A 151 -8.99 1.14 -5.23
CA PHE A 151 -8.69 2.47 -4.72
C PHE A 151 -9.87 3.04 -3.94
N LYS A 152 -9.59 3.51 -2.71
CA LYS A 152 -10.55 4.23 -1.84
C LYS A 152 -9.95 5.54 -1.35
N THR A 153 -10.78 6.60 -1.28
CA THR A 153 -10.40 7.89 -0.71
C THR A 153 -11.63 8.71 -0.30
N ASP A 154 -11.50 9.49 0.77
CA ASP A 154 -12.44 10.55 1.15
C ASP A 154 -12.27 11.81 0.29
N ASN A 155 -11.08 11.98 -0.31
CA ASN A 155 -10.75 13.17 -1.09
C ASN A 155 -11.32 13.11 -2.51
N ARG A 156 -12.38 13.90 -2.76
CA ARG A 156 -13.08 13.96 -4.04
C ARG A 156 -12.19 14.42 -5.19
N GLU A 157 -11.34 15.43 -4.96
CA GLU A 157 -10.46 15.96 -6.01
C GLU A 157 -9.43 14.91 -6.45
N LEU A 158 -8.84 14.19 -5.49
CA LEU A 158 -7.95 13.08 -5.79
C LEU A 158 -8.68 11.98 -6.55
N PHE A 159 -9.92 11.66 -6.15
CA PHE A 159 -10.70 10.63 -6.82
C PHE A 159 -10.98 10.97 -8.28
N GLU A 160 -11.54 12.16 -8.56
CA GLU A 160 -11.82 12.60 -9.93
C GLU A 160 -10.53 12.66 -10.78
N TYR A 161 -9.44 13.17 -10.21
CA TYR A 161 -8.13 13.10 -10.86
C TYR A 161 -7.74 11.66 -11.21
N SER A 162 -7.92 10.73 -10.28
CA SER A 162 -7.53 9.32 -10.46
C SER A 162 -8.31 8.63 -11.56
N LEU A 163 -9.62 8.93 -11.70
CA LEU A 163 -10.46 8.38 -12.77
C LEU A 163 -9.92 8.71 -14.18
N PHE A 164 -9.22 9.84 -14.35
CA PHE A 164 -8.53 10.17 -15.60
C PHE A 164 -7.18 9.45 -15.77
N GLN A 165 -6.52 9.09 -14.67
CA GLN A 165 -5.18 8.49 -14.73
C GLN A 165 -5.24 6.99 -15.06
N PHE A 166 -6.21 6.27 -14.52
CA PHE A 166 -6.35 4.82 -14.72
C PHE A 166 -6.45 4.42 -16.22
N PRO A 167 -7.34 5.00 -17.03
CA PRO A 167 -7.43 4.65 -18.46
C PRO A 167 -6.15 5.00 -19.22
N LYS A 168 -5.52 6.15 -18.92
CA LYS A 168 -4.24 6.55 -19.53
C LYS A 168 -3.13 5.54 -19.27
N ALA A 169 -3.14 4.91 -18.11
CA ALA A 169 -2.19 3.88 -17.74
C ALA A 169 -2.62 2.47 -18.19
N GLY A 170 -3.69 2.32 -18.97
CA GLY A 170 -4.15 1.04 -19.52
C GLY A 170 -4.91 0.18 -18.53
N TYR A 171 -5.74 0.80 -17.68
CA TYR A 171 -6.70 0.12 -16.81
C TYR A 171 -8.13 0.40 -17.24
N GLU A 172 -8.97 -0.61 -17.21
CA GLU A 172 -10.43 -0.48 -17.30
C GLU A 172 -10.99 -0.19 -15.91
N LEU A 173 -11.86 0.81 -15.81
CA LEU A 173 -12.50 1.19 -14.56
C LEU A 173 -13.84 0.47 -14.39
N SER A 174 -14.07 -0.05 -13.19
CA SER A 174 -15.32 -0.63 -12.73
C SER A 174 -15.62 -0.23 -11.29
N GLU A 175 -16.81 -0.54 -10.79
CA GLU A 175 -17.27 -0.29 -9.44
C GLU A 175 -17.01 1.17 -8.97
N VAL A 176 -17.20 2.12 -9.88
CA VAL A 176 -17.01 3.55 -9.60
C VAL A 176 -18.17 4.07 -8.77
N THR A 177 -17.90 4.42 -7.53
CA THR A 177 -18.87 5.06 -6.64
C THR A 177 -18.25 6.27 -5.95
N ARG A 178 -19.09 7.23 -5.62
CA ARG A 178 -18.73 8.44 -4.89
C ARG A 178 -19.28 8.46 -3.46
N ASP A 179 -19.96 7.37 -3.11
CA ASP A 179 -20.47 7.12 -1.77
C ASP A 179 -20.56 5.60 -1.55
N LEU A 180 -19.44 5.01 -1.10
CA LEU A 180 -19.33 3.56 -0.91
C LEU A 180 -20.29 3.03 0.14
N HIS A 181 -20.60 3.84 1.15
CA HIS A 181 -21.42 3.45 2.29
C HIS A 181 -22.84 4.03 2.28
N GLY A 182 -23.24 4.68 1.18
CA GLY A 182 -24.54 5.35 1.06
C GLY A 182 -25.76 4.44 1.24
N ASN A 183 -25.59 3.13 1.00
CA ASN A 183 -26.62 2.10 1.22
C ASN A 183 -26.26 1.15 2.39
N GLY A 184 -25.47 1.62 3.34
CA GLY A 184 -24.96 0.83 4.45
C GLY A 184 -23.49 0.49 4.30
N VAL A 185 -22.85 0.04 5.38
CA VAL A 185 -21.42 -0.30 5.39
C VAL A 185 -21.11 -1.38 4.37
N CYS A 186 -20.16 -1.08 3.47
CA CYS A 186 -19.71 -1.98 2.41
C CYS A 186 -18.24 -2.35 2.61
N GLY A 187 -17.96 -3.62 2.82
CA GLY A 187 -16.62 -4.16 3.00
C GLY A 187 -15.94 -3.76 4.32
N ILE A 188 -14.63 -4.00 4.39
CA ILE A 188 -13.82 -3.71 5.57
C ILE A 188 -13.33 -2.26 5.51
N MET A 189 -13.55 -1.54 6.60
CA MET A 189 -13.08 -0.16 6.75
C MET A 189 -11.67 -0.12 7.35
N THR A 190 -10.86 0.84 6.90
CA THR A 190 -9.64 1.24 7.61
C THR A 190 -9.99 2.01 8.89
N ASP A 191 -9.04 2.17 9.84
CA ASP A 191 -9.24 3.06 11.01
C ASP A 191 -9.55 4.51 10.59
N TYR A 192 -9.04 4.91 9.42
CA TYR A 192 -9.25 6.24 8.87
C TYR A 192 -10.65 6.37 8.26
N GLU A 193 -11.09 5.37 7.52
CA GLU A 193 -12.39 5.28 6.85
C GLU A 193 -13.54 5.33 7.85
N GLU A 194 -13.47 4.53 8.93
CA GLU A 194 -14.46 4.53 10.00
C GLU A 194 -14.68 5.92 10.60
N LYS A 195 -13.57 6.62 10.91
CA LYS A 195 -13.64 7.98 11.42
C LYS A 195 -14.37 8.94 10.47
N PHE A 196 -14.15 8.85 9.17
CA PHE A 196 -14.79 9.71 8.17
C PHE A 196 -16.24 9.30 7.91
N HIS A 197 -16.52 8.01 7.92
CA HIS A 197 -17.88 7.47 7.86
C HIS A 197 -18.73 7.99 9.02
N ASP A 198 -18.21 7.94 10.26
CA ASP A 198 -18.90 8.47 11.44
C ASP A 198 -19.16 9.99 11.38
N LEU A 199 -18.35 10.72 10.62
CA LEU A 199 -18.54 12.14 10.32
C LEU A 199 -19.49 12.40 9.15
N GLY A 200 -20.05 11.34 8.53
CA GLY A 200 -20.93 11.45 7.36
C GLY A 200 -20.20 11.87 6.07
N THR A 201 -18.87 11.68 6.02
CA THR A 201 -18.09 12.00 4.82
C THR A 201 -18.18 10.85 3.81
N PRO A 202 -18.69 11.08 2.58
CA PRO A 202 -18.78 10.05 1.56
C PRO A 202 -17.41 9.50 1.18
N ILE A 203 -17.32 8.18 1.04
CA ILE A 203 -16.10 7.50 0.60
C ILE A 203 -16.20 7.15 -0.87
N ASN A 204 -15.22 7.63 -1.65
CA ASN A 204 -15.13 7.32 -3.07
C ASN A 204 -14.34 6.02 -3.26
N ARG A 205 -14.79 5.19 -4.21
CA ARG A 205 -14.14 3.93 -4.58
C ARG A 205 -14.17 3.69 -6.07
N CYS A 206 -13.11 3.08 -6.61
CA CYS A 206 -13.12 2.44 -7.92
C CYS A 206 -12.21 1.21 -7.94
N VAL A 207 -12.40 0.36 -8.94
CA VAL A 207 -11.52 -0.75 -9.28
C VAL A 207 -10.97 -0.52 -10.67
N GLY A 208 -9.63 -0.57 -10.80
CA GLY A 208 -8.94 -0.55 -12.09
C GLY A 208 -8.42 -1.93 -12.43
N THR A 209 -8.90 -2.54 -13.50
CA THR A 209 -8.43 -3.84 -14.00
C THR A 209 -7.38 -3.63 -15.08
N LYS A 210 -6.20 -4.22 -14.92
CA LYS A 210 -5.11 -4.15 -15.90
C LYS A 210 -5.56 -4.81 -17.22
N LEU A 211 -5.59 -4.01 -18.29
CA LEU A 211 -5.83 -4.50 -19.64
C LEU A 211 -4.55 -5.10 -20.23
N HIS A 212 -4.72 -6.14 -21.04
CA HIS A 212 -3.63 -6.58 -21.92
C HIS A 212 -3.44 -5.56 -23.04
N LEU A 213 -2.23 -5.10 -23.27
CA LEU A 213 -1.88 -4.13 -24.30
C LEU A 213 -0.76 -4.70 -25.18
N GLU A 214 -0.83 -4.51 -26.48
CA GLU A 214 0.24 -4.91 -27.43
C GLU A 214 1.56 -4.19 -27.13
N GLN A 215 1.48 -2.95 -26.61
CA GLN A 215 2.63 -2.17 -26.18
C GLN A 215 2.37 -1.61 -24.78
N GLU A 216 3.20 -2.00 -23.82
CA GLU A 216 3.13 -1.47 -22.46
C GLU A 216 3.49 0.03 -22.43
N PRO A 217 2.78 0.85 -21.64
CA PRO A 217 3.13 2.24 -21.44
C PRO A 217 4.54 2.40 -20.87
N LYS A 218 5.29 3.36 -21.39
CA LYS A 218 6.67 3.60 -20.94
C LYS A 218 6.68 4.11 -19.49
N PHE A 219 7.28 3.33 -18.61
CA PHE A 219 7.56 3.78 -17.26
C PHE A 219 8.62 4.88 -17.28
N ARG A 220 8.34 5.98 -16.58
CA ARG A 220 9.32 7.03 -16.30
C ARG A 220 9.73 6.92 -14.84
N PRO A 221 11.04 6.78 -14.52
CA PRO A 221 11.48 6.68 -13.14
C PRO A 221 10.85 7.78 -12.28
N ILE A 222 10.26 7.38 -11.17
CA ILE A 222 9.75 8.30 -10.18
C ILE A 222 10.99 8.79 -9.43
N ALA A 223 11.29 10.09 -9.56
CA ALA A 223 12.36 10.67 -8.75
C ALA A 223 12.02 10.39 -7.29
N GLY A 224 12.84 9.58 -6.63
CA GLY A 224 12.73 9.35 -5.20
C GLY A 224 12.70 10.68 -4.47
N PRO A 225 12.12 10.75 -3.28
CA PRO A 225 12.21 11.96 -2.48
C PRO A 225 13.69 12.30 -2.33
N ARG A 226 14.09 13.49 -2.77
CA ARG A 226 15.47 14.01 -2.63
C ARG A 226 15.89 14.20 -1.17
N ASP A 227 15.06 13.79 -0.22
CA ASP A 227 15.15 14.03 1.21
C ASP A 227 15.25 12.74 2.04
N LEU A 228 15.69 11.62 1.44
CA LEU A 228 16.16 10.47 2.20
C LEU A 228 17.69 10.45 2.17
N ALA A 229 18.33 11.55 2.58
CA ALA A 229 19.62 11.44 3.22
C ALA A 229 19.41 10.64 4.51
N PRO A 230 20.22 9.61 4.81
CA PRO A 230 20.15 8.94 6.09
C PRO A 230 20.25 10.03 7.15
N GLN A 231 19.31 10.08 8.07
CA GLN A 231 19.51 10.83 9.30
C GLN A 231 20.55 9.99 10.06
N ASP A 232 21.80 10.30 9.76
CA ASP A 232 22.95 9.79 10.49
C ASP A 232 22.81 10.21 11.95
N GLY A 233 22.30 9.29 12.76
CA GLY A 233 22.20 9.39 14.20
C GLY A 233 23.50 9.06 14.93
N SER A 234 24.63 9.06 14.25
CA SER A 234 25.95 8.89 14.85
C SER A 234 26.64 10.23 15.09
N LYS A 235 26.12 11.05 16.00
CA LYS A 235 26.98 11.94 16.76
C LYS A 235 27.63 11.13 17.88
N VAL A 236 28.75 10.56 17.52
CA VAL A 236 29.77 10.06 18.44
C VAL A 236 30.07 11.16 19.48
N LEU A 237 29.96 10.79 20.75
CA LEU A 237 30.47 11.52 21.86
C LEU A 237 31.98 11.81 21.61
N ALA A 238 32.30 13.04 21.30
CA ALA A 238 33.69 13.50 21.41
C ALA A 238 33.94 13.83 22.87
N GLU A 239 34.84 13.09 23.46
CA GLU A 239 35.40 13.29 24.78
C GLU A 239 36.05 14.68 24.87
N ASP A 240 35.62 15.44 25.85
CA ASP A 240 36.38 16.58 26.33
C ASP A 240 37.38 16.11 27.40
N ARG A 241 38.63 16.41 27.13
CA ARG A 241 39.71 16.49 28.13
C ARG A 241 39.82 17.93 28.61
#